data_8676ae4bf6df3e02a44ba28bb6b50599
#
_entry.id   8676ae4bf6df3e02a44ba28bb6b50599
#
_cell.length_a   1.000
_cell.length_b   1.000
_cell.length_c   1.000
_cell.angle_alpha   90.00
_cell.angle_beta   90.00
_cell.angle_gamma   90.00
#
_symmetry.space_group_name_H-M   'P 1'
#
loop_
_entity.id
_entity.type
_entity.pdbx_description
1 polymer ?
#
loop_
_entity_poly.entity_id
_entity_poly.type
_entity_poly.pdbx_seq_one_letter_code
_entity_poly.pdbx_strand_id
1 'polypeptide(L)'
;RQHKTPWSSLSFGIAGRRVVFHDPRSGVAVEPRGAGQEVLPIALEPIANEMRGAAEKLKERRRDQIGTFVRNRYVVHNAWVVAGTRIPTAAVWRFHEAGYSAKRILREYPRLKPGDIRAAIKFERERHKVA
;
A
#
# COMPACT_ATOMS: atom_id res chain seq x y z
N ARG A 1 -7.35 -34.21 4.27
CA ARG A 1 -8.45 -33.28 3.80
C ARG A 1 -7.81 -32.00 3.37
N GLN A 2 -7.98 -31.63 2.09
CA GLN A 2 -7.47 -30.38 1.55
C GLN A 2 -8.34 -29.20 2.04
N HIS A 3 -7.69 -28.17 2.59
CA HIS A 3 -8.36 -26.91 2.90
C HIS A 3 -8.59 -26.12 1.60
N LYS A 4 -9.80 -25.60 1.41
CA LYS A 4 -10.16 -24.81 0.21
C LYS A 4 -9.36 -23.51 0.08
N THR A 5 -8.89 -22.95 1.21
CA THR A 5 -8.11 -21.72 1.27
C THR A 5 -7.00 -21.84 2.32
N PRO A 6 -5.96 -22.68 2.08
CA PRO A 6 -4.98 -22.99 3.10
C PRO A 6 -4.18 -21.77 3.59
N TRP A 7 -3.87 -20.85 2.71
CA TRP A 7 -3.03 -19.69 3.02
C TRP A 7 -3.74 -18.57 3.77
N SER A 8 -5.06 -18.51 3.71
CA SER A 8 -5.85 -17.47 4.37
C SER A 8 -6.48 -17.92 5.69
N SER A 9 -6.59 -19.24 5.91
CA SER A 9 -7.29 -19.81 7.05
C SER A 9 -6.39 -20.54 8.06
N LEU A 10 -5.11 -20.72 7.75
CA LEU A 10 -4.15 -21.40 8.61
C LEU A 10 -3.15 -20.43 9.20
N SER A 11 -2.93 -20.50 10.49
CA SER A 11 -1.84 -19.82 11.18
C SER A 11 -0.59 -20.67 11.10
N PHE A 12 0.51 -20.07 10.64
CA PHE A 12 1.79 -20.74 10.53
C PHE A 12 2.73 -20.32 11.66
N GLY A 13 3.59 -21.21 12.07
CA GLY A 13 4.66 -20.99 13.03
C GLY A 13 5.98 -21.55 12.52
N ILE A 14 7.07 -21.22 13.18
CA ILE A 14 8.40 -21.78 12.93
C ILE A 14 8.84 -22.53 14.17
N ALA A 15 9.27 -23.76 13.97
CA ALA A 15 9.84 -24.60 15.00
C ALA A 15 11.23 -25.06 14.55
N GLY A 16 12.25 -24.41 15.08
CA GLY A 16 13.63 -24.60 14.63
C GLY A 16 13.79 -24.19 13.15
N ARG A 17 14.06 -25.18 12.28
CA ARG A 17 14.20 -24.96 10.82
C ARG A 17 12.97 -25.40 10.01
N ARG A 18 11.86 -25.69 10.68
CA ARG A 18 10.65 -26.26 10.05
C ARG A 18 9.47 -25.33 10.20
N VAL A 19 8.61 -25.33 9.19
CA VAL A 19 7.36 -24.61 9.22
C VAL A 19 6.27 -25.54 9.74
N VAL A 20 5.52 -25.09 10.73
CA VAL A 20 4.37 -25.79 11.30
C VAL A 20 3.11 -24.96 11.08
N PHE A 21 1.94 -25.58 11.08
CA PHE A 21 0.69 -24.87 11.02
C PHE A 21 -0.19 -25.21 12.20
N HIS A 22 -0.98 -24.25 12.67
CA HIS A 22 -2.03 -24.47 13.65
C HIS A 22 -3.30 -24.95 12.96
N ASP A 23 -3.75 -26.14 13.34
CA ASP A 23 -5.08 -26.60 12.97
C ASP A 23 -6.13 -25.85 13.83
N PRO A 24 -6.99 -25.02 13.22
CA PRO A 24 -7.99 -24.25 13.97
C PRO A 24 -9.04 -25.12 14.69
N ARG A 25 -9.12 -26.41 14.38
CA ARG A 25 -10.06 -27.34 15.00
C ARG A 25 -9.50 -28.04 16.24
N SER A 26 -8.23 -28.41 16.20
CA SER A 26 -7.56 -29.09 17.31
C SER A 26 -6.78 -28.15 18.23
N GLY A 27 -6.47 -26.94 17.77
CA GLY A 27 -5.62 -26.00 18.48
C GLY A 27 -4.15 -26.43 18.56
N VAL A 28 -3.79 -27.55 17.92
CA VAL A 28 -2.45 -28.14 17.99
C VAL A 28 -1.63 -27.70 16.78
N ALA A 29 -0.35 -27.41 17.02
CA ALA A 29 0.60 -27.16 15.93
C ALA A 29 1.02 -28.49 15.30
N VAL A 30 0.80 -28.63 14.00
CA VAL A 30 1.08 -29.85 13.25
C VAL A 30 2.15 -29.58 12.19
N GLU A 31 3.13 -30.46 12.11
CA GLU A 31 4.08 -30.47 11.01
C GLU A 31 3.46 -31.17 9.78
N PRO A 32 3.52 -30.58 8.56
CA PRO A 32 2.87 -31.17 7.38
C PRO A 32 3.41 -32.54 6.96
N ARG A 33 4.58 -32.94 7.42
CA ARG A 33 5.31 -34.13 6.99
C ARG A 33 6.02 -34.91 8.09
N GLY A 34 5.58 -34.82 9.32
CA GLY A 34 6.25 -35.53 10.43
C GLY A 34 5.29 -36.22 11.39
N ALA A 35 5.74 -37.35 11.95
CA ALA A 35 4.99 -38.07 12.98
C ALA A 35 5.02 -37.25 14.29
N GLY A 36 3.89 -36.67 14.65
CA GLY A 36 3.44 -36.43 16.01
C GLY A 36 4.35 -35.68 17.01
N GLN A 37 5.32 -34.89 16.57
CA GLN A 37 6.12 -34.10 17.50
C GLN A 37 5.40 -32.77 17.76
N GLU A 38 4.92 -32.57 19.00
CA GLU A 38 4.47 -31.26 19.47
C GLU A 38 5.62 -30.28 19.40
N VAL A 39 5.44 -29.24 18.62
CA VAL A 39 6.45 -28.18 18.50
C VAL A 39 5.85 -26.93 19.10
N LEU A 40 6.60 -26.26 19.99
CA LEU A 40 6.24 -24.93 20.48
C LEU A 40 6.28 -23.94 19.29
N PRO A 41 5.13 -23.47 18.78
CA PRO A 41 5.12 -22.59 17.62
C PRO A 41 5.50 -21.18 18.04
N ILE A 42 6.45 -20.59 17.34
CA ILE A 42 6.57 -19.14 17.34
C ILE A 42 5.38 -18.60 16.55
N ALA A 43 4.46 -17.91 17.22
CA ALA A 43 3.31 -17.31 16.58
C ALA A 43 3.79 -16.26 15.56
N LEU A 44 3.47 -16.46 14.28
CA LEU A 44 3.78 -15.50 13.23
C LEU A 44 2.79 -14.34 13.17
N GLU A 45 1.62 -14.47 13.78
CA GLU A 45 0.57 -13.44 13.77
C GLU A 45 1.02 -12.08 14.34
N PRO A 46 1.72 -12.00 15.49
CA PRO A 46 2.22 -10.73 15.98
C PRO A 46 3.18 -10.07 15.00
N ILE A 47 4.08 -10.86 14.39
CA ILE A 47 5.04 -10.38 13.39
C ILE A 47 4.31 -9.87 12.14
N ALA A 48 3.32 -10.61 11.65
CA ALA A 48 2.53 -10.21 10.49
C ALA A 48 1.71 -8.94 10.76
N ASN A 49 1.20 -8.77 11.98
CA ASN A 49 0.48 -7.56 12.38
C ASN A 49 1.40 -6.35 12.50
N GLU A 50 2.58 -6.54 13.07
CA GLU A 50 3.62 -5.49 13.15
C GLU A 50 4.07 -5.06 11.75
N MET A 51 4.35 -6.01 10.87
CA MET A 51 4.73 -5.73 9.47
C MET A 51 3.61 -5.02 8.70
N ARG A 52 2.35 -5.41 8.90
CA ARG A 52 1.21 -4.69 8.30
C ARG A 52 1.13 -3.25 8.82
N GLY A 53 1.25 -3.05 10.13
CA GLY A 53 1.27 -1.72 10.73
C GLY A 53 2.42 -0.85 10.22
N ALA A 54 3.62 -1.41 10.07
CA ALA A 54 4.76 -0.73 9.50
C ALA A 54 4.54 -0.38 8.01
N ALA A 55 3.96 -1.30 7.23
CA ALA A 55 3.64 -1.06 5.83
C ALA A 55 2.57 0.03 5.65
N GLU A 56 1.55 0.07 6.50
CA GLU A 56 0.54 1.14 6.47
C GLU A 56 1.17 2.50 6.80
N LYS A 57 2.04 2.59 7.80
CA LYS A 57 2.79 3.83 8.12
C LYS A 57 3.65 4.30 6.94
N LEU A 58 4.27 3.38 6.20
CA LEU A 58 5.05 3.72 5.00
C LEU A 58 4.16 4.22 3.85
N LYS A 59 2.89 3.86 3.81
CA LYS A 59 1.93 4.38 2.82
C LYS A 59 1.45 5.79 3.16
N GLU A 60 1.55 6.20 4.41
CA GLU A 60 1.16 7.55 4.83
C GLU A 60 2.11 8.59 4.25
N ARG A 61 1.55 9.56 3.54
CA ARG A 61 2.32 10.69 3.03
C ARG A 61 2.62 11.67 4.16
N ARG A 62 3.86 12.10 4.23
CA ARG A 62 4.28 13.13 5.19
C ARG A 62 3.61 14.46 4.86
N ARG A 63 3.35 15.27 5.89
CA ARG A 63 2.67 16.57 5.73
C ARG A 63 3.45 17.54 4.84
N ASP A 64 4.78 17.47 4.86
CA ASP A 64 5.68 18.28 4.04
C ASP A 64 5.63 17.92 2.55
N GLN A 65 5.08 16.76 2.19
CA GLN A 65 4.89 16.33 0.81
C GLN A 65 3.58 16.83 0.19
N ILE A 66 2.67 17.41 1.00
CA ILE A 66 1.38 17.89 0.50
C ILE A 66 1.61 19.18 -0.31
N GLY A 67 1.11 19.21 -1.54
CA GLY A 67 1.26 20.34 -2.44
C GLY A 67 2.66 20.49 -3.06
N THR A 68 3.54 19.49 -2.90
CA THR A 68 4.87 19.45 -3.52
C THR A 68 4.91 18.45 -4.68
N PHE A 69 5.82 18.69 -5.63
CA PHE A 69 5.96 17.87 -6.84
C PHE A 69 7.40 17.43 -7.00
N VAL A 70 7.56 16.23 -7.53
CA VAL A 70 8.85 15.65 -7.83
C VAL A 70 8.88 15.17 -9.27
N ARG A 71 10.08 15.19 -9.86
CA ARG A 71 10.33 14.65 -11.18
C ARG A 71 11.44 13.63 -11.09
N ASN A 72 11.19 12.42 -11.56
CA ASN A 72 12.17 11.36 -11.55
C ASN A 72 12.06 10.57 -12.85
N ARG A 73 13.17 10.39 -13.56
CA ARG A 73 13.23 9.69 -14.85
C ARG A 73 12.72 8.24 -14.79
N TYR A 74 12.75 7.62 -13.61
CA TYR A 74 12.29 6.26 -13.40
C TYR A 74 10.81 6.17 -12.97
N VAL A 75 10.17 7.31 -12.76
CA VAL A 75 8.77 7.38 -12.31
C VAL A 75 7.93 8.05 -13.38
N VAL A 76 6.90 7.34 -13.87
CA VAL A 76 5.92 7.84 -14.84
C VAL A 76 6.57 8.57 -16.01
N HIS A 77 7.59 7.93 -16.63
CA HIS A 77 8.31 8.45 -17.80
C HIS A 77 8.83 9.90 -17.62
N ASN A 78 9.42 10.18 -16.47
CA ASN A 78 9.95 11.50 -16.15
C ASN A 78 8.90 12.63 -16.09
N ALA A 79 7.63 12.30 -15.82
CA ALA A 79 6.59 13.29 -15.60
C ALA A 79 6.71 13.93 -14.21
N TRP A 80 6.16 15.13 -14.07
CA TRP A 80 5.95 15.72 -12.75
C TRP A 80 4.83 14.97 -12.03
N VAL A 81 5.12 14.47 -10.85
CA VAL A 81 4.18 13.72 -10.01
C VAL A 81 4.03 14.39 -8.65
N VAL A 82 2.87 14.21 -8.05
CA VAL A 82 2.62 14.66 -6.67
C VAL A 82 3.51 13.86 -5.72
N ALA A 83 4.29 14.54 -4.89
CA ALA A 83 5.26 13.93 -4.00
C ALA A 83 4.65 12.84 -3.12
N GLY A 84 5.33 11.71 -2.96
CA GLY A 84 4.83 10.53 -2.25
C GLY A 84 3.74 9.76 -3.00
N THR A 85 3.52 10.07 -4.28
CA THR A 85 2.59 9.33 -5.15
C THR A 85 3.21 9.06 -6.52
N ARG A 86 2.49 8.33 -7.37
CA ARG A 86 2.80 8.20 -8.80
C ARG A 86 1.77 8.93 -9.68
N ILE A 87 1.04 9.89 -9.11
CA ILE A 87 -0.02 10.61 -9.80
C ILE A 87 0.58 11.82 -10.50
N PRO A 88 0.54 11.89 -11.85
CA PRO A 88 1.06 13.04 -12.59
C PRO A 88 0.24 14.30 -12.31
N THR A 89 0.90 15.44 -12.22
CA THR A 89 0.22 16.75 -12.11
C THR A 89 -0.67 17.02 -13.31
N ALA A 90 -0.23 16.62 -14.51
CA ALA A 90 -1.00 16.71 -15.74
C ALA A 90 -2.31 15.90 -15.71
N ALA A 91 -2.38 14.79 -14.96
CA ALA A 91 -3.63 14.05 -14.81
C ALA A 91 -4.67 14.86 -14.01
N VAL A 92 -4.22 15.50 -12.92
CA VAL A 92 -5.07 16.39 -12.12
C VAL A 92 -5.56 17.57 -12.96
N TRP A 93 -4.69 18.14 -13.79
CA TRP A 93 -5.01 19.24 -14.71
C TRP A 93 -6.08 18.85 -15.72
N ARG A 94 -5.95 17.71 -16.39
CA ARG A 94 -6.96 17.21 -17.35
C ARG A 94 -8.34 17.05 -16.73
N PHE A 95 -8.42 16.54 -15.50
CA PHE A 95 -9.69 16.44 -14.78
C PHE A 95 -10.28 17.82 -14.48
N HIS A 96 -9.44 18.80 -14.15
CA HIS A 96 -9.86 20.17 -13.91
C HIS A 96 -10.40 20.82 -15.21
N GLU A 97 -9.70 20.68 -16.33
CA GLU A 97 -10.13 21.18 -17.64
C GLU A 97 -11.45 20.54 -18.11
N ALA A 98 -11.63 19.25 -17.80
CA ALA A 98 -12.88 18.54 -18.07
C ALA A 98 -14.05 18.95 -17.14
N GLY A 99 -13.86 19.97 -16.27
CA GLY A 99 -14.89 20.50 -15.39
C GLY A 99 -15.16 19.69 -14.13
N TYR A 100 -14.27 18.77 -13.77
CA TYR A 100 -14.43 17.97 -12.55
C TYR A 100 -14.11 18.79 -11.31
N SER A 101 -15.00 18.72 -10.30
CA SER A 101 -14.75 19.35 -9.02
C SER A 101 -13.59 18.68 -8.26
N ALA A 102 -12.92 19.44 -7.39
CA ALA A 102 -11.84 18.90 -6.56
C ALA A 102 -12.29 17.68 -5.72
N LYS A 103 -13.56 17.69 -5.26
CA LYS A 103 -14.15 16.56 -4.51
C LYS A 103 -14.22 15.29 -5.36
N ARG A 104 -14.53 15.42 -6.65
CA ARG A 104 -14.59 14.29 -7.59
C ARG A 104 -13.19 13.78 -7.91
N ILE A 105 -12.23 14.67 -8.12
CA ILE A 105 -10.82 14.31 -8.32
C ILE A 105 -10.24 13.54 -7.10
N LEU A 106 -10.59 13.96 -5.88
CA LEU A 106 -10.20 13.24 -4.66
C LEU A 106 -10.81 11.83 -4.58
N ARG A 107 -12.00 11.63 -5.14
CA ARG A 107 -12.62 10.31 -5.19
C ARG A 107 -11.89 9.37 -6.14
N GLU A 108 -11.44 9.88 -7.28
CA GLU A 108 -10.63 9.12 -8.25
C GLU A 108 -9.21 8.85 -7.72
N TYR A 109 -8.65 9.80 -6.98
CA TYR A 109 -7.31 9.71 -6.41
C TYR A 109 -7.33 9.87 -4.87
N PRO A 110 -7.73 8.83 -4.13
CA PRO A 110 -7.89 8.93 -2.66
C PRO A 110 -6.58 9.26 -1.91
N ARG A 111 -5.44 9.03 -2.54
CA ARG A 111 -4.11 9.36 -1.97
C ARG A 111 -3.78 10.84 -2.02
N LEU A 112 -4.48 11.63 -2.82
CA LEU A 112 -4.32 13.08 -2.86
C LEU A 112 -5.04 13.74 -1.70
N LYS A 113 -4.54 14.91 -1.33
CA LYS A 113 -5.21 15.82 -0.39
C LYS A 113 -5.70 17.05 -1.14
N PRO A 114 -6.66 17.81 -0.60
CA PRO A 114 -7.15 19.03 -1.26
C PRO A 114 -6.06 20.04 -1.59
N GLY A 115 -5.01 20.10 -0.77
CA GLY A 115 -3.83 20.93 -1.02
C GLY A 115 -3.07 20.52 -2.29
N ASP A 116 -2.97 19.22 -2.57
CA ASP A 116 -2.30 18.71 -3.77
C ASP A 116 -3.01 19.15 -5.04
N ILE A 117 -4.35 19.07 -5.05
CA ILE A 117 -5.15 19.42 -6.23
C ILE A 117 -4.99 20.91 -6.54
N ARG A 118 -5.12 21.78 -5.54
CA ARG A 118 -4.96 23.23 -5.72
C ARG A 118 -3.56 23.58 -6.22
N ALA A 119 -2.54 22.97 -5.61
CA ALA A 119 -1.15 23.18 -6.01
C ALA A 119 -0.88 22.66 -7.42
N ALA A 120 -1.37 21.46 -7.78
CA ALA A 120 -1.18 20.88 -9.10
C ALA A 120 -1.85 21.71 -10.21
N ILE A 121 -3.07 22.20 -9.98
CA ILE A 121 -3.78 23.09 -10.92
C ILE A 121 -2.99 24.39 -11.12
N LYS A 122 -2.51 25.00 -10.04
CA LYS A 122 -1.69 26.21 -10.12
C LYS A 122 -0.39 25.95 -10.90
N PHE A 123 0.31 24.88 -10.58
CA PHE A 123 1.58 24.49 -11.21
C PHE A 123 1.42 24.26 -12.72
N GLU A 124 0.42 23.48 -13.13
CA GLU A 124 0.19 23.21 -14.55
C GLU A 124 -0.31 24.45 -15.30
N ARG A 125 -1.15 25.28 -14.68
CA ARG A 125 -1.59 26.54 -15.26
C ARG A 125 -0.41 27.47 -15.58
N GLU A 126 0.57 27.56 -14.69
CA GLU A 126 1.77 28.36 -14.92
C GLU A 126 2.61 27.79 -16.08
N ARG A 127 2.76 26.47 -16.14
CA ARG A 127 3.46 25.78 -17.23
C ARG A 127 2.79 25.97 -18.58
N HIS A 128 1.48 25.89 -18.64
CA HIS A 128 0.72 26.10 -19.88
C HIS A 128 0.69 27.56 -20.36
N LYS A 129 0.98 28.51 -19.48
CA LYS A 129 1.13 29.93 -19.88
C LYS A 129 2.48 30.24 -20.52
N VAL A 130 3.50 29.44 -20.23
CA VAL A 130 4.90 29.65 -20.68
C VAL A 130 5.21 28.83 -21.94
N ALA A 131 4.34 27.88 -22.28
CA ALA A 131 4.45 27.07 -23.50
C ALA A 131 3.66 27.74 -24.64
#